data_8ba2c32de436af905458836381362fd5
#
_entry.id   8ba2c32de436af905458836381362fd5
#
_cell.length_a   1.000
_cell.length_b   1.000
_cell.length_c   1.000
_cell.angle_alpha   90.00
_cell.angle_beta   90.00
_cell.angle_gamma   90.00
#
_symmetry.space_group_name_H-M   'P 1'
#
loop_
_entity.id
_entity.type
_entity.pdbx_description
1 polymer ?
#
loop_
_entity_poly.entity_id
_entity_poly.type
_entity_poly.pdbx_seq_one_letter_code
_entity_poly.pdbx_strand_id
1 'polypeptide(L)'
;MFAYDNKGNKEIIFTIHNELFEYNLWNGNNDLFPQADYLGKFYNADGTLINTSVENNFGIMRLMVKLENFKKFLPGDTRRDVTLKDVYNKVENGKLELVGVYPHKYWGVMNGSTRVRCDDYPIYRYSDLLLMLAEAKCFWVRIRLQR
;
A
#
# COMPACT_ATOMS: atom_id res chain seq x y z
N MET A 1 0.88 10.04 1.10
CA MET A 1 0.59 9.93 2.54
C MET A 1 1.48 8.91 3.24
N PHE A 2 1.62 7.70 2.70
CA PHE A 2 2.36 6.60 3.34
C PHE A 2 3.84 6.52 2.93
N ALA A 3 4.39 7.55 2.32
CA ALA A 3 5.78 7.61 1.91
C ALA A 3 6.65 8.23 3.00
N TYR A 4 7.89 7.78 3.11
CA TYR A 4 8.86 8.25 4.10
C TYR A 4 9.09 9.77 4.05
N ASP A 5 9.11 10.35 2.86
CA ASP A 5 9.32 11.78 2.62
C ASP A 5 8.08 12.66 2.90
N ASN A 6 6.96 12.05 3.25
CA ASN A 6 5.69 12.75 3.50
C ASN A 6 5.22 12.61 4.95
N LYS A 7 6.14 12.46 5.88
CA LYS A 7 5.87 12.41 7.32
C LYS A 7 5.30 13.73 7.81
N GLY A 8 4.43 13.67 8.82
CA GLY A 8 3.84 14.86 9.43
C GLY A 8 2.93 15.67 8.51
N ASN A 9 2.38 15.07 7.45
CA ASN A 9 1.41 15.77 6.59
C ASN A 9 0.12 16.10 7.35
N LYS A 10 -0.63 17.11 6.86
CA LYS A 10 -1.84 17.64 7.53
C LYS A 10 -3.01 16.65 7.66
N GLU A 11 -2.94 15.51 7.00
CA GLU A 11 -3.95 14.47 7.09
C GLU A 11 -3.75 13.57 8.32
N ILE A 12 -2.55 13.53 8.89
CA ILE A 12 -2.21 12.69 10.02
C ILE A 12 -2.51 13.43 11.32
N ILE A 13 -3.34 12.83 12.17
CA ILE A 13 -3.66 13.36 13.53
C ILE A 13 -2.78 12.69 14.57
N PHE A 14 -2.64 11.35 14.47
CA PHE A 14 -1.82 10.57 15.39
C PHE A 14 -1.16 9.42 14.65
N THR A 15 0.14 9.24 14.86
CA THR A 15 0.95 8.23 14.19
C THR A 15 1.93 7.57 15.16
N ILE A 16 2.31 6.34 14.87
CA ILE A 16 3.52 5.74 15.40
C ILE A 16 4.65 6.21 14.48
N HIS A 17 5.55 6.99 15.04
CA HIS A 17 6.68 7.52 14.31
C HIS A 17 7.77 6.46 14.16
N ASN A 18 8.24 6.26 12.95
CA ASN A 18 9.37 5.40 12.63
C ASN A 18 10.47 6.24 11.98
N GLU A 19 11.71 5.96 12.29
CA GLU A 19 12.84 6.70 11.73
C GLU A 19 13.94 5.74 11.28
N LEU A 20 14.62 6.13 10.20
CA LEU A 20 15.75 5.39 9.67
C LEU A 20 16.86 5.33 10.72
N PHE A 21 17.38 4.14 10.99
CA PHE A 21 18.37 3.81 12.00
C PHE A 21 17.92 3.85 13.48
N GLU A 22 16.70 4.32 13.78
CA GLU A 22 16.19 4.35 15.14
C GLU A 22 15.15 3.27 15.36
N TYR A 23 13.99 3.39 14.71
CA TYR A 23 12.88 2.46 14.83
C TYR A 23 12.23 2.19 13.49
N ASN A 24 11.93 0.93 13.20
CA ASN A 24 11.32 0.53 11.94
C ASN A 24 10.28 -0.60 12.13
N LEU A 25 9.39 -0.73 11.15
CA LEU A 25 8.34 -1.75 11.12
C LEU A 25 8.82 -3.11 10.57
N TRP A 26 10.05 -3.51 10.88
CA TRP A 26 10.68 -4.68 10.29
C TRP A 26 9.80 -5.95 10.31
N ASN A 27 9.13 -6.21 11.42
CA ASN A 27 8.35 -7.45 11.60
C ASN A 27 6.88 -7.34 11.20
N GLY A 28 6.31 -6.14 11.11
CA GLY A 28 4.87 -5.95 10.92
C GLY A 28 4.38 -6.14 9.49
N ASN A 29 5.22 -5.86 8.50
CA ASN A 29 4.81 -5.78 7.10
C ASN A 29 5.47 -6.82 6.18
N ASN A 30 6.33 -7.69 6.72
CA ASN A 30 7.01 -8.69 5.90
C ASN A 30 6.04 -9.68 5.22
N ASP A 31 4.90 -9.95 5.85
CA ASP A 31 3.88 -10.85 5.31
C ASP A 31 3.14 -10.28 4.09
N LEU A 32 3.20 -8.96 3.90
CA LEU A 32 2.49 -8.25 2.84
C LEU A 32 3.29 -8.17 1.53
N PHE A 33 4.61 -8.25 1.59
CA PHE A 33 5.47 -7.97 0.45
C PHE A 33 6.10 -9.23 -0.12
N PRO A 34 6.20 -9.35 -1.45
CA PRO A 34 6.90 -10.45 -2.10
C PRO A 34 8.41 -10.33 -1.94
N GLN A 35 9.10 -11.45 -2.04
CA GLN A 35 10.57 -11.48 -2.12
C GLN A 35 11.04 -10.91 -3.46
N ALA A 36 12.23 -10.30 -3.47
CA ALA A 36 12.83 -9.74 -4.67
C ALA A 36 13.02 -10.80 -5.78
N ASP A 37 13.53 -11.99 -5.44
CA ASP A 37 13.75 -13.08 -6.38
C ASP A 37 12.46 -13.56 -7.04
N TYR A 38 11.35 -13.47 -6.33
CA TYR A 38 10.04 -13.79 -6.87
C TYR A 38 9.57 -12.70 -7.85
N LEU A 39 9.69 -11.43 -7.46
CA LEU A 39 9.29 -10.29 -8.30
C LEU A 39 10.08 -10.21 -9.59
N GLY A 40 11.37 -10.55 -9.58
CA GLY A 40 12.25 -10.48 -10.75
C GLY A 40 11.86 -11.40 -11.91
N LYS A 41 10.86 -12.27 -11.73
CA LYS A 41 10.30 -13.13 -12.78
C LYS A 41 9.12 -12.48 -13.51
N PHE A 42 8.62 -11.37 -13.00
CA PHE A 42 7.40 -10.72 -13.50
C PHE A 42 7.67 -9.40 -14.19
N TYR A 43 6.63 -8.92 -14.86
CA TYR A 43 6.64 -7.69 -15.63
C TYR A 43 5.70 -6.67 -15.01
N ASN A 44 6.01 -5.40 -15.20
CA ASN A 44 5.10 -4.29 -14.96
C ASN A 44 4.00 -4.25 -16.03
N ALA A 45 2.96 -3.45 -15.81
CA ALA A 45 1.86 -3.28 -16.77
C ALA A 45 2.32 -2.70 -18.13
N ASP A 46 3.46 -2.02 -18.18
CA ASP A 46 4.09 -1.49 -19.40
C ASP A 46 4.93 -2.54 -20.16
N GLY A 47 5.04 -3.77 -19.64
CA GLY A 47 5.82 -4.85 -20.22
C GLY A 47 7.31 -4.81 -19.92
N THR A 48 7.76 -3.92 -19.06
CA THR A 48 9.14 -3.91 -18.54
C THR A 48 9.32 -4.95 -17.43
N LEU A 49 10.47 -5.59 -17.38
CA LEU A 49 10.80 -6.52 -16.30
C LEU A 49 10.90 -5.73 -14.97
N ILE A 50 10.37 -6.29 -13.88
CA ILE A 50 10.45 -5.65 -12.58
C ILE A 50 11.91 -5.55 -12.13
N ASN A 51 12.34 -4.33 -11.81
CA ASN A 51 13.70 -4.09 -11.36
C ASN A 51 13.85 -4.46 -9.86
N THR A 52 14.42 -5.61 -9.60
CA THR A 52 14.61 -6.13 -8.23
C THR A 52 15.58 -5.30 -7.39
N SER A 53 16.45 -4.51 -8.00
CA SER A 53 17.32 -3.58 -7.27
C SER A 53 16.55 -2.44 -6.61
N VAL A 54 15.45 -2.00 -7.24
CA VAL A 54 14.57 -0.95 -6.71
C VAL A 54 13.46 -1.55 -5.85
N GLU A 55 12.94 -2.70 -6.28
CA GLU A 55 11.85 -3.42 -5.61
C GLU A 55 12.36 -4.41 -4.53
N ASN A 56 13.62 -4.28 -4.11
CA ASN A 56 14.23 -5.19 -3.15
C ASN A 56 13.51 -5.15 -1.80
N ASN A 57 12.87 -6.25 -1.48
CA ASN A 57 12.11 -6.46 -0.26
C ASN A 57 12.45 -7.81 0.36
N PHE A 58 12.61 -7.80 1.67
CA PHE A 58 12.62 -9.03 2.46
C PHE A 58 11.18 -9.38 2.86
N GLY A 59 10.35 -9.69 1.88
CA GLY A 59 8.98 -10.11 2.10
C GLY A 59 8.84 -11.62 2.25
N ILE A 60 7.81 -12.07 2.94
CA ILE A 60 7.45 -13.49 3.09
C ILE A 60 6.26 -13.84 2.21
N MET A 61 5.54 -12.84 1.72
CA MET A 61 4.42 -12.97 0.79
C MET A 61 3.30 -13.91 1.28
N ARG A 62 2.86 -13.74 2.51
CA ARG A 62 1.74 -14.53 3.03
C ARG A 62 0.38 -14.00 2.65
N LEU A 63 0.28 -12.69 2.40
CA LEU A 63 -0.97 -12.01 2.13
C LEU A 63 -0.94 -11.38 0.74
N MET A 64 -1.85 -11.80 -0.10
CA MET A 64 -2.06 -11.25 -1.44
C MET A 64 -3.46 -10.65 -1.56
N VAL A 65 -3.60 -9.67 -2.42
CA VAL A 65 -4.92 -9.12 -2.76
C VAL A 65 -5.62 -10.08 -3.72
N LYS A 66 -6.87 -10.44 -3.42
CA LYS A 66 -7.68 -11.24 -4.34
C LYS A 66 -7.90 -10.46 -5.65
N LEU A 67 -7.63 -11.09 -6.78
CA LEU A 67 -7.76 -10.48 -8.11
C LEU A 67 -9.17 -9.95 -8.39
N GLU A 68 -10.19 -10.61 -7.85
CA GLU A 68 -11.58 -10.16 -7.94
C GLU A 68 -11.79 -8.79 -7.28
N ASN A 69 -11.14 -8.53 -6.16
CA ASN A 69 -11.23 -7.25 -5.47
C ASN A 69 -10.43 -6.17 -6.20
N PHE A 70 -9.28 -6.52 -6.76
CA PHE A 70 -8.51 -5.59 -7.60
C PHE A 70 -9.31 -5.13 -8.83
N LYS A 71 -10.02 -6.05 -9.48
CA LYS A 71 -10.86 -5.74 -10.66
C LYS A 71 -12.07 -4.84 -10.36
N LYS A 72 -12.44 -4.65 -9.08
CA LYS A 72 -13.53 -3.75 -8.67
C LYS A 72 -13.11 -2.27 -8.65
N PHE A 73 -11.82 -1.96 -8.66
CA PHE A 73 -11.36 -0.59 -8.77
C PHE A 73 -11.75 -0.01 -10.13
N LEU A 74 -12.30 1.18 -10.12
CA LEU A 74 -12.65 1.89 -11.35
C LEU A 74 -11.40 2.38 -12.08
N PRO A 75 -11.44 2.49 -13.41
CA PRO A 75 -10.39 3.14 -14.17
C PRO A 75 -10.15 4.56 -13.65
N GLY A 76 -8.88 4.91 -13.40
CA GLY A 76 -8.50 6.22 -12.87
C GLY A 76 -8.62 6.35 -11.34
N ASP A 77 -8.96 5.30 -10.61
CA ASP A 77 -8.87 5.32 -9.16
C ASP A 77 -7.41 5.32 -8.70
N THR A 78 -6.89 6.49 -8.41
CA THR A 78 -5.48 6.69 -8.01
C THR A 78 -5.13 5.97 -6.70
N ARG A 79 -6.11 5.63 -5.86
CA ARG A 79 -5.87 4.86 -4.64
C ARG A 79 -5.35 3.47 -4.96
N ARG A 80 -5.86 2.85 -6.03
CA ARG A 80 -5.36 1.58 -6.54
C ARG A 80 -3.87 1.65 -6.82
N ASP A 81 -3.46 2.63 -7.61
CA ASP A 81 -2.10 2.72 -8.15
C ASP A 81 -1.05 3.08 -7.07
N VAL A 82 -1.45 3.80 -6.02
CA VAL A 82 -0.54 4.15 -4.91
C VAL A 82 -0.54 3.14 -3.76
N THR A 83 -1.50 2.21 -3.71
CA THR A 83 -1.62 1.26 -2.59
C THR A 83 -1.43 -0.19 -2.99
N LEU A 84 -1.47 -0.49 -4.27
CA LEU A 84 -1.36 -1.83 -4.83
C LEU A 84 -0.32 -1.86 -5.95
N LYS A 85 0.39 -2.98 -6.06
CA LYS A 85 1.32 -3.29 -7.15
C LYS A 85 0.81 -4.53 -7.86
N ASP A 86 0.45 -4.39 -9.12
CA ASP A 86 0.08 -5.47 -10.02
C ASP A 86 1.31 -6.03 -10.74
N VAL A 87 1.34 -7.33 -10.93
CA VAL A 87 2.43 -8.03 -11.60
C VAL A 87 1.90 -8.96 -12.67
N TYR A 88 2.63 -9.06 -13.78
CA TYR A 88 2.22 -9.74 -14.99
C TYR A 88 3.22 -10.81 -15.43
N ASN A 89 2.71 -11.86 -16.03
CA ASN A 89 3.50 -12.77 -16.88
C ASN A 89 3.44 -12.31 -18.33
N LYS A 90 4.54 -12.53 -19.04
CA LYS A 90 4.58 -12.38 -20.49
C LYS A 90 4.40 -13.74 -21.14
N VAL A 91 3.28 -13.96 -21.82
CA VAL A 91 2.98 -15.19 -22.54
C VAL A 91 3.58 -15.18 -23.94
N GLU A 92 3.57 -16.35 -24.63
CA GLU A 92 4.27 -16.58 -25.90
C GLU A 92 4.02 -15.52 -26.98
N ASN A 93 2.84 -14.91 -27.03
CA ASN A 93 2.51 -13.86 -28.00
C ASN A 93 2.90 -12.44 -27.54
N GLY A 94 3.71 -12.31 -26.50
CA GLY A 94 4.07 -11.03 -25.93
C GLY A 94 2.96 -10.33 -25.13
N LYS A 95 1.79 -10.97 -24.99
CA LYS A 95 0.66 -10.49 -24.21
C LYS A 95 0.99 -10.57 -22.70
N LEU A 96 0.55 -9.57 -21.95
CA LEU A 96 0.68 -9.54 -20.49
C LEU A 96 -0.56 -10.15 -19.85
N GLU A 97 -0.35 -11.06 -18.91
CA GLU A 97 -1.41 -11.65 -18.09
C GLU A 97 -1.19 -11.29 -16.63
N LEU A 98 -2.21 -10.73 -15.98
CA LEU A 98 -2.18 -10.38 -14.57
C LEU A 98 -2.09 -11.65 -13.71
N VAL A 99 -1.02 -11.79 -12.96
CA VAL A 99 -0.73 -12.96 -12.12
C VAL A 99 -1.04 -12.70 -10.65
N GLY A 100 -0.75 -11.51 -10.18
CA GLY A 100 -0.92 -11.19 -8.77
C GLY A 100 -1.00 -9.69 -8.51
N VAL A 101 -1.48 -9.36 -7.32
CA VAL A 101 -1.55 -7.98 -6.83
C VAL A 101 -1.09 -7.98 -5.38
N TYR A 102 -0.18 -7.09 -5.07
CA TYR A 102 0.41 -6.97 -3.74
C TYR A 102 0.12 -5.61 -3.12
N PRO A 103 -0.02 -5.55 -1.79
CA PRO A 103 -0.04 -4.27 -1.10
C PRO A 103 1.26 -3.49 -1.34
N HIS A 104 1.13 -2.18 -1.57
CA HIS A 104 2.25 -1.26 -1.83
C HIS A 104 2.29 -0.09 -0.85
N LYS A 105 1.59 -0.21 0.27
CA LYS A 105 1.65 0.75 1.38
C LYS A 105 2.87 0.51 2.24
N TYR A 106 3.39 1.56 2.86
CA TYR A 106 4.53 1.49 3.79
C TYR A 106 5.75 0.85 3.12
N TRP A 107 6.06 1.35 1.94
CA TRP A 107 7.10 0.78 1.09
C TRP A 107 8.50 1.01 1.63
N GLY A 108 8.68 2.02 2.49
CA GLY A 108 9.95 2.40 3.06
C GLY A 108 10.89 3.10 2.08
N VAL A 109 12.14 3.19 2.46
CA VAL A 109 13.20 3.86 1.70
C VAL A 109 14.38 2.93 1.45
N MET A 110 15.07 3.10 0.33
CA MET A 110 16.32 2.38 0.07
C MET A 110 17.46 2.98 0.89
N ASN A 111 18.15 2.15 1.62
CA ASN A 111 19.40 2.46 2.30
C ASN A 111 20.50 1.55 1.75
N GLY A 112 21.28 2.05 0.82
CA GLY A 112 22.18 1.24 0.02
C GLY A 112 21.42 0.22 -0.82
N SER A 113 21.75 -1.07 -0.66
CA SER A 113 21.07 -2.20 -1.34
C SER A 113 19.88 -2.77 -0.59
N THR A 114 19.56 -2.25 0.59
CA THR A 114 18.51 -2.80 1.45
C THR A 114 17.38 -1.80 1.63
N ARG A 115 16.15 -2.27 1.53
CA ARG A 115 14.98 -1.46 1.82
C ARG A 115 14.66 -1.49 3.31
N VAL A 116 14.54 -0.31 3.92
CA VAL A 116 14.18 -0.14 5.32
C VAL A 116 12.78 0.45 5.40
N ARG A 117 11.92 -0.15 6.22
CA ARG A 117 10.54 0.27 6.40
C ARG A 117 10.43 1.20 7.60
N CYS A 118 10.68 2.45 7.35
CA CYS A 118 10.64 3.52 8.34
C CYS A 118 9.54 4.56 8.03
N ASP A 119 8.52 4.15 7.28
CA ASP A 119 7.31 4.96 7.09
C ASP A 119 6.55 5.06 8.41
N ASP A 120 5.97 6.22 8.67
CA ASP A 120 5.09 6.42 9.82
C ASP A 120 3.82 5.57 9.69
N TYR A 121 3.37 5.01 10.79
CA TYR A 121 2.13 4.25 10.83
C TYR A 121 0.98 5.09 11.39
N PRO A 122 0.10 5.64 10.55
CA PRO A 122 -1.00 6.49 11.00
C PRO A 122 -2.05 5.68 11.74
N ILE A 123 -2.33 6.07 12.98
CA ILE A 123 -3.40 5.50 13.82
C ILE A 123 -4.70 6.24 13.57
N TYR A 124 -4.65 7.60 13.58
CA TYR A 124 -5.79 8.46 13.28
C TYR A 124 -5.46 9.47 12.21
N ARG A 125 -6.36 9.60 11.25
CA ARG A 125 -6.26 10.54 10.13
C ARG A 125 -7.47 11.48 10.13
N TYR A 126 -7.30 12.60 9.48
CA TYR A 126 -8.38 13.59 9.35
C TYR A 126 -9.62 13.01 8.64
N SER A 127 -9.44 12.13 7.67
CA SER A 127 -10.53 11.39 7.01
C SER A 127 -11.36 10.56 8.01
N ASP A 128 -10.73 9.93 8.99
CA ASP A 128 -11.42 9.14 10.01
C ASP A 128 -12.29 10.05 10.89
N LEU A 129 -11.76 11.22 11.28
CA LEU A 129 -12.52 12.24 12.02
C LEU A 129 -13.74 12.74 11.23
N LEU A 130 -13.59 12.97 9.94
CA LEU A 130 -14.72 13.40 9.07
C LEU A 130 -15.79 12.32 8.97
N LEU A 131 -15.41 11.06 8.88
CA LEU A 131 -16.36 9.93 8.87
C LEU A 131 -17.11 9.82 10.20
N MET A 132 -16.41 9.93 11.34
CA MET A 132 -17.04 9.95 12.66
C MET A 132 -18.02 11.13 12.81
N LEU A 133 -17.65 12.31 12.31
CA LEU A 133 -18.53 13.47 12.31
C LEU A 133 -19.78 13.26 11.44
N ALA A 134 -19.63 12.67 10.27
CA ALA A 134 -20.75 12.34 9.38
C ALA A 134 -21.70 11.35 10.05
N GLU A 135 -21.17 10.31 10.67
CA GLU A 135 -21.94 9.32 11.42
C GLU A 135 -22.71 9.97 12.57
N ALA A 136 -22.04 10.78 13.39
CA ALA A 136 -22.67 11.50 14.50
C ALA A 136 -23.82 12.41 14.03
N LYS A 137 -23.64 13.13 12.90
CA LYS A 137 -24.70 13.95 12.29
C LYS A 137 -25.89 13.11 11.82
N CYS A 138 -25.64 11.95 11.21
CA CYS A 138 -26.71 11.05 10.78
C CYS A 138 -27.53 10.56 11.99
N PHE A 139 -26.88 10.17 13.08
CA PHE A 139 -27.58 9.78 14.31
C PHE A 139 -28.38 10.92 14.92
N TRP A 140 -27.84 12.13 14.95
CA TRP A 140 -28.52 13.31 15.46
C TRP A 140 -29.80 13.63 14.68
N VAL A 141 -29.76 13.58 13.35
CA VAL A 141 -30.94 13.80 12.49
C VAL A 141 -31.99 12.72 12.76
N ARG A 142 -31.59 11.46 12.87
CA ARG A 142 -32.49 10.34 13.13
C ARG A 142 -33.24 10.49 14.45
N ILE A 143 -32.55 10.92 15.51
CA ILE A 143 -33.17 11.18 16.85
C ILE A 143 -34.18 12.32 16.75
N ARG A 144 -33.91 13.37 15.98
CA ARG A 144 -34.86 14.52 15.80
C ARG A 144 -36.12 14.12 15.04
N LEU A 145 -36.05 13.20 14.11
CA LEU A 145 -37.19 12.75 13.33
C LEU A 145 -38.10 11.75 14.07
N GLN A 146 -37.65 11.22 15.20
CA GLN A 146 -38.40 10.29 16.06
C GLN A 146 -39.12 11.01 17.23
N ARG A 147 -38.94 12.32 17.37
CA ARG A 147 -39.66 13.18 18.35
C ARG A 147 -40.74 13.99 17.67
#